data_723e07f649240a481153302d9cdb8347
#
_entry.id   723e07f649240a481153302d9cdb8347
#
_cell.length_a   1.000
_cell.length_b   1.000
_cell.length_c   1.000
_cell.angle_alpha   90.00
_cell.angle_beta   90.00
_cell.angle_gamma   90.00
#
_symmetry.space_group_name_H-M   'P 1'
#
loop_
_entity.id
_entity.type
_entity.pdbx_description
1 polymer ?
#
loop_
_entity_poly.entity_id
_entity_poly.type
_entity_poly.pdbx_seq_one_letter_code
_entity_poly.pdbx_strand_id
1 'polypeptide(L)'
;MTSTSRAFVTILGLTAIFATAPATAHAVGTPENPWYFESMRTEEIWEHARGEGITVAVLDTGVDSSLPELQGQVLDGVDFTMDGSGAHVDTDGHGTHMATLIAGTGKDGGIRGLAPGAKILPIRIFTGERGFFTAESAETWKEGIQYAVESGADIISLSSGKLDVIGNRGPLKEAVDTAIRAGVLFFASAGNEAEGQNEPHPPASLDGVVGIGAVTPEGERSSYSTYGPQVALAAPGNDVPWHCEGLDGPLCLHERGGTSSATALASASAALIWSQHPDWTKNQVLRVMLNTAERSDDQRRDDYTGYGIVRPDRVIVDGEGDPGDPDSPPIFRDYEARLSPPATPSPSPEPESDPAAGAESGADAEAASPAESSGNGSLPWLVGGGVVLLLVAVTGWTVWRRRA
;
A
#
# COMPACT_ATOMS: atom_id res chain seq x y z
N MET A 1 0.95 -95.72 -14.85
CA MET A 1 1.54 -94.76 -15.77
C MET A 1 0.70 -93.50 -15.67
N THR A 2 1.06 -92.54 -14.78
CA THR A 2 0.34 -91.32 -14.53
C THR A 2 1.23 -90.13 -14.90
N SER A 3 0.87 -89.40 -15.96
CA SER A 3 1.58 -88.22 -16.47
C SER A 3 1.07 -86.99 -15.75
N THR A 4 1.96 -86.33 -15.01
CA THR A 4 1.71 -85.03 -14.36
C THR A 4 2.22 -83.89 -15.26
N SER A 5 1.26 -83.15 -15.86
CA SER A 5 1.58 -81.95 -16.60
C SER A 5 1.79 -80.74 -15.61
N ARG A 6 2.96 -80.16 -15.65
CA ARG A 6 3.29 -78.94 -14.93
C ARG A 6 2.97 -77.76 -15.82
N ALA A 7 2.00 -76.91 -15.41
CA ALA A 7 1.73 -75.65 -16.03
C ALA A 7 2.74 -74.60 -15.52
N PHE A 8 3.48 -73.97 -16.43
CA PHE A 8 4.29 -72.78 -16.14
C PHE A 8 3.41 -71.53 -16.25
N VAL A 9 3.28 -70.82 -15.16
CA VAL A 9 2.63 -69.48 -15.14
C VAL A 9 3.75 -68.46 -15.31
N THR A 10 3.81 -67.81 -16.46
CA THR A 10 4.71 -66.68 -16.72
C THR A 10 4.03 -65.40 -16.24
N ILE A 11 4.55 -64.83 -15.16
CA ILE A 11 4.12 -63.50 -14.66
C ILE A 11 4.87 -62.46 -15.46
N LEU A 12 4.17 -61.73 -16.36
CA LEU A 12 4.70 -60.53 -17.02
C LEU A 12 4.64 -59.38 -16.04
N GLY A 13 5.78 -59.02 -15.47
CA GLY A 13 5.91 -57.82 -14.64
C GLY A 13 5.83 -56.55 -15.50
N LEU A 14 4.75 -55.77 -15.38
CA LEU A 14 4.61 -54.46 -16.00
C LEU A 14 5.35 -53.44 -15.13
N THR A 15 6.56 -53.08 -15.51
CA THR A 15 7.32 -51.97 -14.88
C THR A 15 6.77 -50.66 -15.42
N ALA A 16 5.96 -49.96 -14.61
CA ALA A 16 5.57 -48.59 -14.91
C ALA A 16 6.77 -47.65 -14.69
N ILE A 17 7.32 -47.14 -15.78
CA ILE A 17 8.33 -46.09 -15.76
C ILE A 17 7.57 -44.77 -15.49
N PHE A 18 7.62 -44.33 -14.26
CA PHE A 18 7.24 -42.92 -13.93
C PHE A 18 8.31 -42.02 -14.52
N ALA A 19 8.01 -41.39 -15.65
CA ALA A 19 8.77 -40.26 -16.14
C ALA A 19 8.54 -39.07 -15.18
N THR A 20 9.48 -38.86 -14.27
CA THR A 20 9.52 -37.58 -13.53
C THR A 20 9.92 -36.52 -14.56
N ALA A 21 8.99 -35.65 -14.89
CA ALA A 21 9.31 -34.41 -15.59
C ALA A 21 10.36 -33.66 -14.76
N PRO A 22 11.46 -33.18 -15.35
CA PRO A 22 12.39 -32.34 -14.62
C PRO A 22 11.60 -31.10 -14.14
N ALA A 23 11.61 -30.86 -12.84
CA ALA A 23 11.24 -29.57 -12.30
C ALA A 23 12.16 -28.54 -12.99
N THR A 24 11.60 -27.60 -13.71
CA THR A 24 12.35 -26.45 -14.24
C THR A 24 12.85 -25.69 -13.03
N ALA A 25 14.13 -25.90 -12.66
CA ALA A 25 14.79 -25.03 -11.71
C ALA A 25 14.78 -23.63 -12.34
N HIS A 26 13.98 -22.71 -11.81
CA HIS A 26 14.09 -21.31 -12.18
C HIS A 26 15.49 -20.87 -11.77
N ALA A 27 16.21 -20.26 -12.68
CA ALA A 27 17.54 -19.73 -12.37
C ALA A 27 17.34 -18.63 -11.30
N VAL A 28 17.99 -18.80 -10.17
CA VAL A 28 18.15 -17.72 -9.21
C VAL A 28 18.92 -16.64 -9.96
N GLY A 29 18.35 -15.47 -10.24
CA GLY A 29 18.97 -14.42 -11.02
C GLY A 29 20.35 -14.00 -10.48
N THR A 30 20.84 -12.88 -10.95
CA THR A 30 22.01 -12.19 -10.35
C THR A 30 21.54 -10.86 -9.75
N PRO A 31 22.32 -10.19 -8.90
CA PRO A 31 21.94 -8.88 -8.40
C PRO A 31 21.67 -7.85 -9.49
N GLU A 32 22.39 -7.94 -10.63
CA GLU A 32 22.22 -7.08 -11.78
C GLU A 32 21.03 -7.48 -12.67
N ASN A 33 20.63 -8.76 -12.63
CA ASN A 33 19.50 -9.29 -13.36
C ASN A 33 18.70 -10.26 -12.47
N PRO A 34 17.92 -9.74 -11.53
CA PRO A 34 17.18 -10.56 -10.59
C PRO A 34 16.11 -11.41 -11.29
N TRP A 35 15.77 -12.56 -10.71
CA TRP A 35 14.87 -13.54 -11.29
C TRP A 35 13.52 -12.97 -11.76
N TYR A 36 13.00 -11.98 -11.05
CA TYR A 36 11.71 -11.37 -11.37
C TYR A 36 11.76 -10.50 -12.64
N PHE A 37 12.93 -10.08 -13.11
CA PHE A 37 13.05 -9.38 -14.38
C PHE A 37 12.64 -10.26 -15.56
N GLU A 38 13.07 -11.53 -15.54
CA GLU A 38 12.65 -12.51 -16.55
C GLU A 38 11.17 -12.86 -16.40
N SER A 39 10.72 -13.17 -15.17
CA SER A 39 9.34 -13.59 -14.93
C SER A 39 8.31 -12.51 -15.24
N MET A 40 8.66 -11.24 -15.08
CA MET A 40 7.81 -10.08 -15.39
C MET A 40 8.10 -9.46 -16.76
N ARG A 41 8.99 -10.06 -17.56
CA ARG A 41 9.39 -9.53 -18.89
C ARG A 41 9.81 -8.06 -18.82
N THR A 42 10.61 -7.71 -17.83
CA THR A 42 10.94 -6.32 -17.47
C THR A 42 11.58 -5.55 -18.62
N GLU A 43 12.45 -6.18 -19.43
CA GLU A 43 13.06 -5.50 -20.58
C GLU A 43 12.01 -5.13 -21.64
N GLU A 44 11.00 -5.97 -21.86
CA GLU A 44 9.89 -5.65 -22.78
C GLU A 44 9.00 -4.53 -22.19
N ILE A 45 8.72 -4.56 -20.89
CA ILE A 45 8.00 -3.47 -20.22
C ILE A 45 8.70 -2.14 -20.45
N TRP A 46 10.04 -2.09 -20.33
CA TRP A 46 10.81 -0.86 -20.46
C TRP A 46 10.87 -0.28 -21.87
N GLU A 47 10.43 -1.02 -22.89
CA GLU A 47 10.18 -0.46 -24.22
C GLU A 47 8.93 0.45 -24.25
N HIS A 48 8.03 0.32 -23.28
CA HIS A 48 6.73 1.00 -23.21
C HIS A 48 6.59 1.96 -22.04
N ALA A 49 7.12 1.59 -20.87
CA ALA A 49 6.93 2.33 -19.62
C ALA A 49 8.12 2.10 -18.66
N ARG A 50 8.57 3.15 -17.99
CA ARG A 50 9.63 3.09 -16.98
C ARG A 50 9.22 3.72 -15.65
N GLY A 51 7.97 4.23 -15.53
CA GLY A 51 7.47 4.91 -14.35
C GLY A 51 7.55 6.44 -14.43
N GLU A 52 7.81 7.02 -15.62
CA GLU A 52 7.92 8.47 -15.79
C GLU A 52 6.63 9.18 -15.39
N GLY A 53 6.81 10.31 -14.68
CA GLY A 53 5.70 11.13 -14.20
C GLY A 53 5.07 10.65 -12.90
N ILE A 54 5.47 9.48 -12.38
CA ILE A 54 4.93 8.92 -11.14
C ILE A 54 5.88 9.17 -9.97
N THR A 55 5.32 9.66 -8.87
CA THR A 55 6.02 9.86 -7.60
C THR A 55 5.61 8.81 -6.59
N VAL A 56 6.59 8.05 -6.11
CA VAL A 56 6.41 7.07 -5.03
C VAL A 56 6.98 7.62 -3.73
N ALA A 57 6.11 7.88 -2.77
CA ALA A 57 6.53 8.24 -1.41
C ALA A 57 7.00 6.98 -0.67
N VAL A 58 8.25 6.95 -0.27
CA VAL A 58 8.86 5.87 0.54
C VAL A 58 8.90 6.33 1.98
N LEU A 59 7.99 5.79 2.79
CA LEU A 59 7.90 6.07 4.23
C LEU A 59 8.74 5.02 4.97
N ASP A 60 9.98 5.38 5.34
CA ASP A 60 10.96 4.42 5.83
C ASP A 60 12.06 5.07 6.71
N THR A 61 13.27 4.49 6.74
CA THR A 61 14.44 4.94 7.52
C THR A 61 15.20 6.11 6.90
N GLY A 62 14.72 6.66 5.78
CA GLY A 62 15.39 7.65 4.95
C GLY A 62 15.83 7.04 3.62
N VAL A 63 16.43 7.85 2.75
CA VAL A 63 16.97 7.39 1.46
C VAL A 63 18.30 8.08 1.20
N ASP A 64 19.40 7.34 1.14
CA ASP A 64 20.70 7.88 0.73
C ASP A 64 20.71 8.20 -0.77
N SER A 65 20.41 9.45 -1.10
CA SER A 65 20.36 9.93 -2.48
C SER A 65 21.76 10.09 -3.13
N SER A 66 22.84 9.85 -2.37
CA SER A 66 24.20 9.92 -2.89
C SER A 66 24.62 8.69 -3.69
N LEU A 67 23.88 7.57 -3.53
CA LEU A 67 24.13 6.35 -4.31
C LEU A 67 24.03 6.64 -5.81
N PRO A 68 24.98 6.16 -6.63
CA PRO A 68 25.01 6.42 -8.06
C PRO A 68 23.70 6.09 -8.77
N GLU A 69 23.09 4.95 -8.44
CA GLU A 69 21.84 4.48 -9.03
C GLU A 69 20.60 5.27 -8.63
N LEU A 70 20.67 6.06 -7.55
CA LEU A 70 19.59 6.93 -7.09
C LEU A 70 19.78 8.40 -7.50
N GLN A 71 20.93 8.76 -8.08
CA GLN A 71 21.18 10.15 -8.51
C GLN A 71 20.14 10.64 -9.51
N GLY A 72 19.45 11.72 -9.14
CA GLY A 72 18.39 12.33 -9.94
C GLY A 72 17.04 11.64 -9.83
N GLN A 73 16.92 10.55 -9.08
CA GLN A 73 15.64 9.87 -8.82
C GLN A 73 14.95 10.35 -7.54
N VAL A 74 15.71 10.82 -6.55
CA VAL A 74 15.20 11.18 -5.23
C VAL A 74 14.87 12.68 -5.20
N LEU A 75 13.65 13.00 -4.81
CA LEU A 75 13.13 14.35 -4.61
C LEU A 75 13.51 14.86 -3.21
N ASP A 76 13.32 16.16 -2.97
CA ASP A 76 13.37 16.71 -1.63
C ASP A 76 12.32 16.00 -0.76
N GLY A 77 12.70 15.62 0.44
CA GLY A 77 11.84 14.88 1.36
C GLY A 77 11.76 15.53 2.73
N VAL A 78 11.27 14.77 3.70
CA VAL A 78 11.13 15.25 5.07
C VAL A 78 11.57 14.19 6.07
N ASP A 79 12.06 14.63 7.22
CA ASP A 79 12.42 13.81 8.36
C ASP A 79 11.52 14.16 9.54
N PHE A 80 10.69 13.22 9.94
CA PHE A 80 9.82 13.32 11.12
C PHE A 80 10.42 12.61 12.34
N THR A 81 11.66 12.12 12.24
CA THR A 81 12.35 11.55 13.40
C THR A 81 12.92 12.66 14.29
N MET A 82 13.22 12.34 15.53
CA MET A 82 13.73 13.32 16.50
C MET A 82 15.24 13.58 16.37
N ASP A 83 15.94 12.88 15.47
CA ASP A 83 17.40 13.02 15.35
C ASP A 83 17.85 14.16 14.44
N GLY A 84 16.95 14.68 13.58
CA GLY A 84 17.21 15.84 12.73
C GLY A 84 18.25 15.61 11.63
N SER A 85 18.51 14.36 11.27
CA SER A 85 19.52 14.00 10.26
C SER A 85 19.09 14.35 8.82
N GLY A 86 17.78 14.44 8.58
CA GLY A 86 17.19 14.73 7.28
C GLY A 86 16.80 13.49 6.49
N ALA A 87 15.90 13.69 5.51
CA ALA A 87 15.31 12.61 4.72
C ALA A 87 16.31 11.85 3.84
N HIS A 88 17.44 12.48 3.50
CA HIS A 88 18.50 11.91 2.67
C HIS A 88 19.59 11.18 3.47
N VAL A 89 19.36 10.99 4.76
CA VAL A 89 20.26 10.23 5.63
C VAL A 89 19.57 8.93 6.03
N ASP A 90 20.18 7.82 5.64
CA ASP A 90 19.71 6.49 5.99
C ASP A 90 20.83 5.70 6.65
N THR A 91 20.80 5.62 7.97
CA THR A 91 21.82 4.90 8.77
C THR A 91 21.54 3.41 8.90
N ASP A 92 20.33 2.98 8.57
CA ASP A 92 19.92 1.57 8.55
C ASP A 92 20.13 0.93 7.17
N GLY A 93 19.86 1.71 6.12
CA GLY A 93 19.94 1.29 4.73
C GLY A 93 18.63 0.69 4.20
N HIS A 94 17.62 0.43 5.05
CA HIS A 94 16.39 -0.23 4.62
C HIS A 94 15.59 0.63 3.64
N GLY A 95 15.31 1.89 3.94
CA GLY A 95 14.57 2.78 3.04
C GLY A 95 15.28 3.02 1.72
N THR A 96 16.62 3.11 1.77
CA THR A 96 17.46 3.22 0.56
C THR A 96 17.31 1.99 -0.33
N HIS A 97 17.32 0.78 0.24
CA HIS A 97 17.08 -0.44 -0.53
C HIS A 97 15.67 -0.48 -1.13
N MET A 98 14.64 -0.03 -0.40
CA MET A 98 13.29 0.08 -0.97
C MET A 98 13.26 1.04 -2.15
N ALA A 99 13.93 2.18 -2.04
CA ALA A 99 14.04 3.17 -3.11
C ALA A 99 14.79 2.61 -4.33
N THR A 100 15.88 1.86 -4.13
CA THR A 100 16.64 1.23 -5.24
C THR A 100 15.85 0.15 -5.94
N LEU A 101 15.07 -0.68 -5.22
CA LEU A 101 14.18 -1.67 -5.83
C LEU A 101 13.06 -1.03 -6.67
N ILE A 102 12.61 0.16 -6.28
CA ILE A 102 11.60 0.91 -7.04
C ILE A 102 12.24 1.59 -8.26
N ALA A 103 13.21 2.49 -8.04
CA ALA A 103 13.65 3.48 -9.03
C ALA A 103 15.17 3.49 -9.31
N GLY A 104 15.92 2.50 -8.85
CA GLY A 104 17.34 2.40 -9.13
C GLY A 104 17.62 2.36 -10.63
N THR A 105 18.62 3.13 -11.09
CA THR A 105 18.96 3.23 -12.52
C THR A 105 19.99 2.23 -12.98
N GLY A 106 20.60 1.48 -12.06
CA GLY A 106 21.72 0.57 -12.35
C GLY A 106 23.04 1.30 -12.67
N LYS A 107 23.08 2.62 -12.46
CA LYS A 107 24.27 3.42 -12.74
C LYS A 107 25.46 2.92 -11.92
N ASP A 108 26.64 2.91 -12.55
CA ASP A 108 27.92 2.48 -11.98
C ASP A 108 27.91 1.05 -11.40
N GLY A 109 27.01 0.19 -11.93
CA GLY A 109 26.85 -1.20 -11.49
C GLY A 109 25.97 -1.36 -10.24
N GLY A 110 25.22 -0.32 -9.86
CA GLY A 110 24.26 -0.37 -8.76
C GLY A 110 22.97 -1.13 -9.11
N ILE A 111 22.02 -1.13 -8.19
CA ILE A 111 20.75 -1.85 -8.34
C ILE A 111 19.91 -1.24 -9.47
N ARG A 112 19.35 -2.12 -10.32
CA ARG A 112 18.31 -1.76 -11.30
C ARG A 112 16.95 -1.96 -10.65
N GLY A 113 16.22 -0.87 -10.42
CA GLY A 113 14.85 -0.88 -9.95
C GLY A 113 13.88 -1.23 -11.06
N LEU A 114 12.68 -1.69 -10.66
CA LEU A 114 11.68 -2.12 -11.63
C LEU A 114 11.07 -0.95 -12.43
N ALA A 115 10.96 0.25 -11.80
CA ALA A 115 10.43 1.48 -12.40
C ALA A 115 11.50 2.61 -12.39
N PRO A 116 12.59 2.51 -13.19
CA PRO A 116 13.74 3.41 -13.10
C PRO A 116 13.46 4.84 -13.57
N GLY A 117 12.30 5.14 -14.11
CA GLY A 117 11.81 6.48 -14.46
C GLY A 117 10.98 7.16 -13.38
N ALA A 118 10.53 6.40 -12.36
CA ALA A 118 9.76 6.94 -11.25
C ALA A 118 10.59 7.85 -10.35
N LYS A 119 9.94 8.75 -9.63
CA LYS A 119 10.56 9.60 -8.61
C LYS A 119 10.27 9.08 -7.22
N ILE A 120 11.26 9.16 -6.35
CA ILE A 120 11.17 8.78 -4.94
C ILE A 120 11.02 10.04 -4.10
N LEU A 121 9.95 10.13 -3.31
CA LEU A 121 9.78 11.12 -2.27
C LEU A 121 10.17 10.47 -0.93
N PRO A 122 11.35 10.74 -0.38
CA PRO A 122 11.79 10.13 0.86
C PRO A 122 11.10 10.78 2.05
N ILE A 123 10.46 9.97 2.88
CA ILE A 123 9.81 10.41 4.11
C ILE A 123 10.36 9.56 5.24
N ARG A 124 11.27 10.15 6.04
CA ARG A 124 11.94 9.45 7.10
C ARG A 124 11.07 9.45 8.34
N ILE A 125 10.61 8.26 8.73
CA ILE A 125 9.72 8.04 9.86
C ILE A 125 10.30 7.07 10.91
N PHE A 126 11.49 6.51 10.63
CA PHE A 126 12.21 5.60 11.52
C PHE A 126 13.69 5.96 11.59
N THR A 127 14.37 5.58 12.68
CA THR A 127 15.80 5.84 12.92
C THR A 127 16.71 4.62 12.76
N GLY A 128 16.20 3.50 12.25
CA GLY A 128 17.00 2.31 11.92
C GLY A 128 17.37 1.40 13.07
N GLU A 129 17.39 1.83 14.31
CA GLU A 129 17.33 0.87 15.39
C GLU A 129 15.94 0.26 15.34
N ARG A 130 15.81 -1.05 15.20
CA ARG A 130 14.53 -1.79 15.21
C ARG A 130 13.77 -1.41 16.47
N GLY A 131 13.47 -0.10 16.54
CA GLY A 131 12.81 0.59 17.60
C GLY A 131 11.42 0.04 17.73
N PHE A 132 11.09 -0.40 18.89
CA PHE A 132 9.74 -0.71 19.28
C PHE A 132 8.86 0.48 18.93
N PHE A 133 7.84 0.25 18.09
CA PHE A 133 6.89 1.26 17.72
C PHE A 133 6.17 1.75 18.97
N THR A 134 6.37 3.00 19.31
CA THR A 134 5.72 3.67 20.42
C THR A 134 4.45 4.38 19.97
N ALA A 135 3.66 4.91 20.88
CA ALA A 135 2.51 5.76 20.53
C ALA A 135 2.94 7.03 19.73
N GLU A 136 4.20 7.47 19.91
CA GLU A 136 4.80 8.57 19.13
C GLU A 136 4.96 8.21 17.68
N SER A 137 5.20 6.94 17.32
CA SER A 137 5.34 6.51 15.95
C SER A 137 4.02 6.56 15.15
N ALA A 138 2.85 6.45 15.80
CA ALA A 138 1.56 6.59 15.12
C ALA A 138 1.32 8.02 14.62
N GLU A 139 1.77 9.03 15.37
CA GLU A 139 1.70 10.43 14.93
C GLU A 139 2.71 10.69 13.81
N THR A 140 3.94 10.20 13.95
CA THR A 140 4.97 10.28 12.90
C THR A 140 4.49 9.67 11.57
N TRP A 141 3.81 8.52 11.62
CA TRP A 141 3.23 7.91 10.43
C TRP A 141 2.12 8.74 9.82
N LYS A 142 1.24 9.31 10.66
CA LYS A 142 0.20 10.22 10.22
C LYS A 142 0.82 11.44 9.52
N GLU A 143 1.79 12.09 10.15
CA GLU A 143 2.49 13.24 9.57
C GLU A 143 3.16 12.87 8.24
N GLY A 144 3.83 11.71 8.17
CA GLY A 144 4.45 11.21 6.96
C GLY A 144 3.46 10.97 5.82
N ILE A 145 2.32 10.34 6.11
CA ILE A 145 1.26 10.10 5.12
C ILE A 145 0.65 11.42 4.64
N GLN A 146 0.39 12.36 5.56
CA GLN A 146 -0.13 13.67 5.21
C GLN A 146 0.83 14.44 4.31
N TYR A 147 2.12 14.44 4.63
CA TYR A 147 3.15 15.06 3.81
C TYR A 147 3.23 14.43 2.41
N ALA A 148 3.13 13.10 2.29
CA ALA A 148 3.09 12.41 1.00
C ALA A 148 1.94 12.94 0.12
N VAL A 149 0.74 13.08 0.70
CA VAL A 149 -0.44 13.62 0.01
C VAL A 149 -0.23 15.08 -0.39
N GLU A 150 0.23 15.92 0.53
CA GLU A 150 0.46 17.35 0.28
C GLU A 150 1.55 17.60 -0.77
N SER A 151 2.53 16.68 -0.86
CA SER A 151 3.60 16.72 -1.85
C SER A 151 3.20 16.12 -3.22
N GLY A 152 1.95 15.65 -3.36
CA GLY A 152 1.44 15.13 -4.63
C GLY A 152 1.99 13.77 -5.00
N ALA A 153 2.29 12.91 -4.03
CA ALA A 153 2.65 11.53 -4.31
C ALA A 153 1.47 10.76 -4.90
N ASP A 154 1.72 9.98 -5.95
CA ASP A 154 0.73 9.11 -6.58
C ASP A 154 0.59 7.80 -5.79
N ILE A 155 1.71 7.31 -5.27
CA ILE A 155 1.83 6.03 -4.58
C ILE A 155 2.51 6.25 -3.23
N ILE A 156 1.97 5.63 -2.18
CA ILE A 156 2.65 5.45 -0.89
C ILE A 156 3.13 4.01 -0.80
N SER A 157 4.44 3.83 -0.55
CA SER A 157 5.10 2.56 -0.24
C SER A 157 5.57 2.60 1.21
N LEU A 158 4.89 1.85 2.09
CA LEU A 158 5.22 1.75 3.50
C LEU A 158 5.65 0.33 3.83
N SER A 159 6.97 0.13 3.90
CA SER A 159 7.59 -1.18 4.07
C SER A 159 7.78 -1.59 5.54
N SER A 160 6.97 -1.07 6.43
CA SER A 160 6.93 -1.45 7.84
C SER A 160 5.55 -1.96 8.23
N GLY A 161 5.50 -3.03 9.00
CA GLY A 161 4.28 -3.74 9.29
C GLY A 161 4.04 -4.08 10.76
N LYS A 162 4.68 -3.40 11.70
CA LYS A 162 4.47 -3.68 13.12
C LYS A 162 4.29 -2.40 13.91
N LEU A 163 3.06 -1.90 13.93
CA LEU A 163 2.65 -0.88 14.86
C LEU A 163 2.12 -1.58 16.12
N ASP A 164 2.96 -1.75 17.11
CA ASP A 164 2.55 -2.30 18.41
C ASP A 164 1.79 -1.23 19.23
N VAL A 165 0.79 -0.59 18.58
CA VAL A 165 -0.07 0.40 19.22
C VAL A 165 -1.22 -0.33 19.87
N ILE A 166 -1.01 -0.73 21.09
CA ILE A 166 -2.11 -1.06 21.98
C ILE A 166 -2.87 0.25 22.25
N GLY A 167 -3.92 0.51 21.48
CA GLY A 167 -4.92 1.48 21.89
C GLY A 167 -5.45 2.45 20.84
N ASN A 168 -4.68 3.29 20.18
CA ASN A 168 -5.26 4.36 19.35
C ASN A 168 -4.81 4.31 17.88
N ARG A 169 -5.55 3.56 17.06
CA ARG A 169 -5.37 3.54 15.61
C ARG A 169 -6.04 4.74 14.90
N GLY A 170 -6.71 5.63 15.65
CA GLY A 170 -7.46 6.75 15.10
C GLY A 170 -6.64 7.67 14.20
N PRO A 171 -5.49 8.20 14.65
CA PRO A 171 -4.66 9.10 13.86
C PRO A 171 -4.18 8.46 12.54
N LEU A 172 -3.71 7.22 12.59
CA LEU A 172 -3.27 6.49 11.40
C LEU A 172 -4.43 6.25 10.43
N LYS A 173 -5.61 5.86 10.94
CA LYS A 173 -6.79 5.67 10.11
C LYS A 173 -7.21 6.98 9.43
N GLU A 174 -7.20 8.10 10.13
CA GLU A 174 -7.52 9.41 9.56
C GLU A 174 -6.55 9.80 8.43
N ALA A 175 -5.25 9.51 8.59
CA ALA A 175 -4.27 9.76 7.55
C ALA A 175 -4.50 8.86 6.32
N VAL A 176 -4.81 7.57 6.52
CA VAL A 176 -5.20 6.65 5.44
C VAL A 176 -6.45 7.17 4.73
N ASP A 177 -7.50 7.56 5.48
CA ASP A 177 -8.72 8.14 4.91
C ASP A 177 -8.40 9.37 4.03
N THR A 178 -7.45 10.20 4.45
CA THR A 178 -6.99 11.38 3.70
C THR A 178 -6.28 11.00 2.41
N ALA A 179 -5.35 10.05 2.47
CA ALA A 179 -4.63 9.55 1.29
C ALA A 179 -5.58 8.95 0.25
N ILE A 180 -6.56 8.14 0.70
CA ILE A 180 -7.53 7.51 -0.19
C ILE A 180 -8.44 8.56 -0.86
N ARG A 181 -8.91 9.58 -0.13
CA ARG A 181 -9.69 10.69 -0.70
C ARG A 181 -8.88 11.52 -1.70
N ALA A 182 -7.59 11.65 -1.49
CA ALA A 182 -6.68 12.35 -2.41
C ALA A 182 -6.37 11.56 -3.68
N GLY A 183 -6.82 10.29 -3.78
CA GLY A 183 -6.55 9.45 -4.94
C GLY A 183 -5.20 8.74 -4.91
N VAL A 184 -4.52 8.71 -3.77
CA VAL A 184 -3.23 8.03 -3.60
C VAL A 184 -3.44 6.52 -3.50
N LEU A 185 -2.61 5.74 -4.20
CA LEU A 185 -2.57 4.29 -4.08
C LEU A 185 -1.61 3.89 -2.96
N PHE A 186 -2.13 3.24 -1.93
CA PHE A 186 -1.37 2.97 -0.72
C PHE A 186 -1.05 1.49 -0.57
N PHE A 187 0.23 1.12 -0.67
CA PHE A 187 0.75 -0.21 -0.44
C PHE A 187 1.47 -0.31 0.90
N ALA A 188 1.26 -1.42 1.61
CA ALA A 188 1.98 -1.72 2.83
C ALA A 188 2.34 -3.19 2.95
N SER A 189 3.48 -3.45 3.61
CA SER A 189 3.96 -4.80 3.87
C SER A 189 3.03 -5.56 4.82
N ALA A 190 2.70 -6.82 4.46
CA ALA A 190 1.82 -7.67 5.28
C ALA A 190 2.45 -8.12 6.60
N GLY A 191 3.78 -8.05 6.72
CA GLY A 191 4.56 -8.51 7.87
C GLY A 191 5.38 -9.76 7.59
N ASN A 192 6.34 -10.05 8.48
CA ASN A 192 7.30 -11.15 8.33
C ASN A 192 7.22 -12.17 9.49
N GLU A 193 6.09 -12.27 10.15
CA GLU A 193 5.89 -13.01 11.39
C GLU A 193 5.11 -14.34 11.22
N ALA A 194 4.92 -14.83 9.97
CA ALA A 194 4.15 -16.05 9.71
C ALA A 194 4.72 -17.31 10.40
N GLU A 195 6.03 -17.36 10.63
CA GLU A 195 6.69 -18.46 11.35
C GLU A 195 6.44 -18.39 12.87
N GLY A 196 5.84 -17.30 13.36
CA GLY A 196 5.49 -17.05 14.75
C GLY A 196 3.99 -16.95 15.00
N GLN A 197 3.50 -15.75 15.28
CA GLN A 197 2.09 -15.51 15.63
C GLN A 197 1.18 -15.26 14.44
N ASN A 198 1.72 -14.92 13.29
CA ASN A 198 0.97 -14.59 12.06
C ASN A 198 -0.18 -13.61 12.31
N GLU A 199 0.05 -12.54 13.07
CA GLU A 199 -0.96 -11.53 13.34
C GLU A 199 -0.97 -10.43 12.27
N PRO A 200 -2.14 -10.03 11.74
CA PRO A 200 -2.26 -8.90 10.84
C PRO A 200 -1.94 -7.58 11.55
N HIS A 201 -1.04 -6.79 10.99
CA HIS A 201 -0.61 -5.52 11.56
C HIS A 201 -1.02 -4.32 10.69
N PRO A 202 -1.35 -3.15 11.31
CA PRO A 202 -1.42 -1.90 10.57
C PRO A 202 -0.03 -1.52 9.98
N PRO A 203 -0.03 -0.77 8.84
CA PRO A 203 -1.19 -0.29 8.14
C PRO A 203 -1.85 -1.29 7.20
N ALA A 204 -1.19 -2.42 6.82
CA ALA A 204 -1.70 -3.39 5.86
C ALA A 204 -3.08 -3.97 6.23
N SER A 205 -3.41 -4.03 7.53
CA SER A 205 -4.72 -4.52 8.02
C SER A 205 -5.81 -3.46 8.07
N LEU A 206 -5.55 -2.24 7.58
CA LEU A 206 -6.56 -1.18 7.51
C LEU A 206 -7.25 -1.20 6.15
N ASP A 207 -8.56 -0.97 6.14
CA ASP A 207 -9.29 -0.71 4.90
C ASP A 207 -8.68 0.49 4.16
N GLY A 208 -8.57 0.38 2.84
CA GLY A 208 -7.96 1.38 1.98
C GLY A 208 -6.47 1.15 1.70
N VAL A 209 -5.80 0.31 2.48
CA VAL A 209 -4.40 -0.06 2.28
C VAL A 209 -4.29 -1.42 1.60
N VAL A 210 -3.52 -1.48 0.52
CA VAL A 210 -3.26 -2.71 -0.22
C VAL A 210 -2.12 -3.47 0.46
N GLY A 211 -2.44 -4.50 1.22
CA GLY A 211 -1.45 -5.33 1.90
C GLY A 211 -0.72 -6.25 0.93
N ILE A 212 0.62 -6.28 1.01
CA ILE A 212 1.48 -7.02 0.09
C ILE A 212 2.21 -8.16 0.80
N GLY A 213 1.97 -9.38 0.32
CA GLY A 213 2.71 -10.59 0.71
C GLY A 213 3.97 -10.79 -0.14
N ALA A 214 4.89 -11.63 0.36
CA ALA A 214 6.14 -11.97 -0.32
C ALA A 214 6.08 -13.37 -0.93
N VAL A 215 6.67 -13.52 -2.13
CA VAL A 215 6.85 -14.81 -2.80
C VAL A 215 8.31 -15.11 -3.13
N THR A 216 8.58 -16.41 -3.26
CA THR A 216 9.87 -16.98 -3.72
C THR A 216 9.97 -16.96 -5.25
N PRO A 217 11.16 -17.27 -5.83
CA PRO A 217 11.31 -17.42 -7.28
C PRO A 217 10.39 -18.47 -7.92
N GLU A 218 9.94 -19.47 -7.15
CA GLU A 218 9.00 -20.49 -7.60
C GLU A 218 7.53 -20.00 -7.59
N GLY A 219 7.28 -18.77 -7.13
CA GLY A 219 5.95 -18.19 -7.00
C GLY A 219 5.18 -18.68 -5.78
N GLU A 220 5.86 -19.36 -4.85
CA GLU A 220 5.26 -19.80 -3.60
C GLU A 220 5.30 -18.68 -2.55
N ARG A 221 4.35 -18.66 -1.62
CA ARG A 221 4.42 -17.73 -0.47
C ARG A 221 5.72 -17.97 0.32
N SER A 222 6.47 -16.90 0.56
CA SER A 222 7.65 -16.97 1.43
C SER A 222 7.27 -17.43 2.84
N SER A 223 8.06 -18.32 3.45
CA SER A 223 7.73 -18.92 4.76
C SER A 223 7.44 -17.89 5.84
N TYR A 224 8.17 -16.79 5.82
CA TYR A 224 8.03 -15.69 6.78
C TYR A 224 6.86 -14.75 6.49
N SER A 225 6.35 -14.71 5.24
CA SER A 225 5.31 -13.74 4.85
C SER A 225 4.02 -13.93 5.63
N THR A 226 3.65 -12.94 6.42
CA THR A 226 2.36 -12.92 7.14
C THR A 226 1.22 -13.05 6.14
N TYR A 227 0.25 -13.87 6.45
CA TYR A 227 -0.89 -14.20 5.59
C TYR A 227 -2.22 -13.96 6.29
N GLY A 228 -3.28 -13.81 5.50
CA GLY A 228 -4.62 -13.56 6.00
C GLY A 228 -5.42 -12.63 5.10
N PRO A 229 -6.60 -12.15 5.56
CA PRO A 229 -7.51 -11.34 4.76
C PRO A 229 -6.92 -9.97 4.33
N GLN A 230 -5.90 -9.48 5.03
CA GLN A 230 -5.22 -8.23 4.72
C GLN A 230 -4.34 -8.32 3.46
N VAL A 231 -3.91 -9.52 3.05
CA VAL A 231 -3.10 -9.68 1.84
C VAL A 231 -4.00 -9.52 0.61
N ALA A 232 -3.76 -8.46 -0.16
CA ALA A 232 -4.48 -8.21 -1.41
C ALA A 232 -3.69 -8.70 -2.64
N LEU A 233 -2.37 -8.52 -2.64
CA LEU A 233 -1.47 -8.96 -3.71
C LEU A 233 -0.18 -9.51 -3.10
N ALA A 234 0.60 -10.20 -3.91
CA ALA A 234 1.94 -10.63 -3.57
C ALA A 234 2.94 -10.15 -4.63
N ALA A 235 4.21 -10.04 -4.23
CA ALA A 235 5.30 -9.68 -5.12
C ALA A 235 6.60 -10.36 -4.67
N PRO A 236 7.68 -10.32 -5.49
CA PRO A 236 8.96 -10.92 -5.13
C PRO A 236 9.50 -10.39 -3.80
N GLY A 237 9.84 -11.29 -2.89
CA GLY A 237 10.39 -10.96 -1.58
C GLY A 237 11.63 -11.77 -1.21
N ASN A 238 11.95 -12.80 -1.99
CA ASN A 238 13.16 -13.60 -1.82
C ASN A 238 14.13 -13.37 -2.97
N ASP A 239 15.42 -13.53 -2.68
CA ASP A 239 16.51 -13.44 -3.65
C ASP A 239 16.44 -12.13 -4.45
N VAL A 240 16.28 -11.01 -3.72
CA VAL A 240 16.22 -9.66 -4.27
C VAL A 240 17.57 -8.96 -4.18
N PRO A 241 17.92 -8.06 -5.12
CA PRO A 241 19.16 -7.30 -5.07
C PRO A 241 19.29 -6.48 -3.78
N TRP A 242 20.50 -6.47 -3.24
CA TRP A 242 20.81 -5.79 -1.98
C TRP A 242 22.28 -5.36 -1.91
N HIS A 243 22.58 -4.31 -1.16
CA HIS A 243 23.94 -3.97 -0.76
C HIS A 243 24.26 -4.68 0.57
N CYS A 244 25.02 -5.78 0.52
CA CYS A 244 25.10 -6.72 1.63
C CYS A 244 26.03 -6.34 2.79
N GLU A 245 27.00 -5.48 2.56
CA GLU A 245 27.97 -5.03 3.57
C GLU A 245 27.83 -3.53 3.87
N GLY A 246 26.59 -3.01 3.81
CA GLY A 246 26.27 -1.59 3.89
C GLY A 246 26.06 -0.99 2.51
N LEU A 247 25.56 0.23 2.45
CA LEU A 247 25.15 0.88 1.20
C LEU A 247 26.30 1.07 0.19
N ASP A 248 27.57 1.16 0.64
CA ASP A 248 28.77 1.18 -0.20
C ASP A 248 29.32 -0.22 -0.52
N GLY A 249 28.66 -1.27 -0.04
CA GLY A 249 29.10 -2.65 -0.17
C GLY A 249 28.77 -3.29 -1.51
N PRO A 250 29.28 -4.50 -1.76
CA PRO A 250 29.00 -5.24 -2.99
C PRO A 250 27.54 -5.63 -3.08
N LEU A 251 27.03 -5.70 -4.31
CA LEU A 251 25.71 -6.26 -4.56
C LEU A 251 25.66 -7.76 -4.32
N CYS A 252 24.56 -8.22 -3.78
CA CYS A 252 24.27 -9.63 -3.57
C CYS A 252 22.76 -9.87 -3.76
N LEU A 253 22.34 -11.13 -3.70
CA LEU A 253 20.93 -11.47 -3.55
C LEU A 253 20.63 -11.71 -2.08
N HIS A 254 19.67 -10.96 -1.56
CA HIS A 254 19.20 -11.13 -0.18
C HIS A 254 18.08 -12.17 -0.16
N GLU A 255 18.38 -13.33 0.44
CA GLU A 255 17.46 -14.47 0.47
C GLU A 255 16.11 -14.17 1.14
N ARG A 256 16.10 -13.30 2.14
CA ARG A 256 14.89 -12.88 2.88
C ARG A 256 14.69 -11.36 2.79
N GLY A 257 14.47 -10.86 1.59
CA GLY A 257 14.20 -9.42 1.40
C GLY A 257 12.93 -8.91 2.08
N GLY A 258 12.05 -9.82 2.49
CA GLY A 258 10.87 -9.53 3.28
C GLY A 258 9.68 -9.05 2.46
N THR A 259 8.54 -8.91 3.13
CA THR A 259 7.35 -8.25 2.58
C THR A 259 7.62 -6.77 2.28
N SER A 260 8.70 -6.21 2.82
CA SER A 260 9.20 -4.87 2.49
C SER A 260 9.61 -4.76 1.02
N SER A 261 10.50 -5.66 0.54
CA SER A 261 10.92 -5.70 -0.86
C SER A 261 9.74 -5.99 -1.79
N ALA A 262 8.84 -6.89 -1.38
CA ALA A 262 7.61 -7.16 -2.13
C ALA A 262 6.75 -5.90 -2.27
N THR A 263 6.62 -5.08 -1.22
CA THR A 263 5.87 -3.81 -1.25
C THR A 263 6.52 -2.81 -2.20
N ALA A 264 7.84 -2.69 -2.18
CA ALA A 264 8.58 -1.84 -3.10
C ALA A 264 8.34 -2.26 -4.56
N LEU A 265 8.42 -3.55 -4.88
CA LEU A 265 8.21 -4.07 -6.23
C LEU A 265 6.74 -3.99 -6.67
N ALA A 266 5.77 -4.15 -5.76
CA ALA A 266 4.36 -3.89 -6.06
C ALA A 266 4.10 -2.40 -6.36
N SER A 267 4.74 -1.50 -5.58
CA SER A 267 4.67 -0.05 -5.82
C SER A 267 5.29 0.33 -7.16
N ALA A 268 6.43 -0.27 -7.50
CA ALA A 268 7.07 -0.09 -8.81
C ALA A 268 6.21 -0.62 -9.96
N SER A 269 5.56 -1.78 -9.78
CA SER A 269 4.62 -2.34 -10.76
C SER A 269 3.44 -1.40 -11.03
N ALA A 270 2.89 -0.80 -9.97
CA ALA A 270 1.84 0.21 -10.09
C ALA A 270 2.36 1.47 -10.81
N ALA A 271 3.58 1.92 -10.50
CA ALA A 271 4.19 3.08 -11.15
C ALA A 271 4.39 2.85 -12.65
N LEU A 272 4.83 1.67 -13.06
CA LEU A 272 4.95 1.29 -14.48
C LEU A 272 3.59 1.35 -15.20
N ILE A 273 2.57 0.71 -14.64
CA ILE A 273 1.22 0.70 -15.23
C ILE A 273 0.65 2.11 -15.31
N TRP A 274 0.78 2.88 -14.24
CA TRP A 274 0.22 4.23 -14.17
C TRP A 274 0.94 5.18 -15.13
N SER A 275 2.26 5.06 -15.28
CA SER A 275 3.02 5.89 -16.25
C SER A 275 2.60 5.65 -17.70
N GLN A 276 2.19 4.44 -18.07
CA GLN A 276 1.62 4.16 -19.40
C GLN A 276 0.21 4.72 -19.57
N HIS A 277 -0.54 4.84 -18.47
CA HIS A 277 -1.93 5.27 -18.45
C HIS A 277 -2.14 6.44 -17.46
N PRO A 278 -1.58 7.63 -17.73
CA PRO A 278 -1.57 8.74 -16.77
C PRO A 278 -2.97 9.31 -16.47
N ASP A 279 -3.94 9.02 -17.32
CA ASP A 279 -5.35 9.41 -17.12
C ASP A 279 -6.13 8.43 -16.22
N TRP A 280 -5.54 7.31 -15.84
CA TRP A 280 -6.22 6.35 -14.97
C TRP A 280 -6.20 6.83 -13.52
N THR A 281 -7.27 6.47 -12.80
CA THR A 281 -7.36 6.67 -11.36
C THR A 281 -6.67 5.51 -10.61
N LYS A 282 -6.37 5.72 -9.34
CA LYS A 282 -5.88 4.66 -8.46
C LYS A 282 -6.74 3.38 -8.52
N ASN A 283 -8.07 3.55 -8.67
CA ASN A 283 -9.01 2.43 -8.75
C ASN A 283 -8.82 1.60 -10.01
N GLN A 284 -8.53 2.26 -11.12
CA GLN A 284 -8.29 1.61 -12.40
C GLN A 284 -6.95 0.88 -12.40
N VAL A 285 -5.88 1.52 -11.92
CA VAL A 285 -4.56 0.89 -11.76
C VAL A 285 -4.66 -0.32 -10.84
N LEU A 286 -5.25 -0.18 -9.65
CA LEU A 286 -5.41 -1.30 -8.74
C LEU A 286 -6.25 -2.42 -9.33
N ARG A 287 -7.33 -2.10 -10.06
CA ARG A 287 -8.20 -3.11 -10.68
C ARG A 287 -7.46 -3.97 -11.69
N VAL A 288 -6.68 -3.37 -12.58
CA VAL A 288 -5.92 -4.17 -13.56
C VAL A 288 -4.85 -4.99 -12.87
N MET A 289 -4.16 -4.47 -11.84
CA MET A 289 -3.22 -5.25 -11.04
C MET A 289 -3.87 -6.50 -10.41
N LEU A 290 -5.08 -6.35 -9.83
CA LEU A 290 -5.81 -7.47 -9.22
C LEU A 290 -6.31 -8.49 -10.24
N ASN A 291 -6.74 -8.03 -11.42
CA ASN A 291 -7.35 -8.89 -12.43
C ASN A 291 -6.34 -9.63 -13.30
N THR A 292 -5.11 -9.10 -13.42
CA THR A 292 -4.02 -9.71 -14.21
C THR A 292 -2.99 -10.42 -13.35
N ALA A 293 -3.13 -10.36 -12.01
CA ALA A 293 -2.24 -11.03 -11.08
C ALA A 293 -2.14 -12.53 -11.39
N GLU A 294 -0.92 -13.09 -11.25
CA GLU A 294 -0.67 -14.51 -11.51
C GLU A 294 -1.13 -15.38 -10.34
N ARG A 295 -1.84 -16.44 -10.67
CA ARG A 295 -2.31 -17.43 -9.70
C ARG A 295 -1.95 -18.84 -10.16
N SER A 296 -1.73 -19.69 -9.18
CA SER A 296 -1.49 -21.13 -9.41
C SER A 296 -2.76 -21.96 -9.42
N ASP A 297 -3.93 -21.37 -9.08
CA ASP A 297 -5.22 -22.04 -8.96
C ASP A 297 -6.36 -21.21 -9.56
N ASP A 298 -7.54 -21.83 -9.68
CA ASP A 298 -8.76 -21.20 -10.22
C ASP A 298 -9.52 -20.36 -9.17
N GLN A 299 -9.01 -20.21 -7.95
CA GLN A 299 -9.66 -19.40 -6.92
C GLN A 299 -9.48 -17.91 -7.24
N ARG A 300 -10.49 -17.12 -6.97
CA ARG A 300 -10.41 -15.69 -7.22
C ARG A 300 -9.44 -14.98 -6.26
N ARG A 301 -9.31 -15.47 -5.03
CA ARG A 301 -8.49 -14.92 -3.96
C ARG A 301 -8.22 -15.98 -2.91
N ASP A 302 -7.03 -15.95 -2.29
CA ASP A 302 -6.70 -16.70 -1.08
C ASP A 302 -6.08 -15.78 0.00
N ASP A 303 -5.74 -16.35 1.14
CA ASP A 303 -5.13 -15.61 2.25
C ASP A 303 -3.60 -15.56 2.19
N TYR A 304 -2.95 -16.21 1.22
CA TYR A 304 -1.49 -16.33 1.11
C TYR A 304 -0.89 -15.33 0.13
N THR A 305 -1.51 -15.22 -1.05
CA THR A 305 -1.07 -14.34 -2.15
C THR A 305 -2.15 -13.32 -2.53
N GLY A 306 -3.27 -13.30 -1.84
CA GLY A 306 -4.39 -12.42 -2.16
C GLY A 306 -5.01 -12.77 -3.51
N TYR A 307 -5.11 -11.77 -4.40
CA TYR A 307 -5.56 -11.95 -5.79
C TYR A 307 -4.47 -12.54 -6.70
N GLY A 308 -3.24 -12.68 -6.21
CA GLY A 308 -2.11 -13.28 -6.91
C GLY A 308 -0.85 -12.43 -6.89
N ILE A 309 0.16 -12.88 -7.65
CA ILE A 309 1.45 -12.21 -7.80
C ILE A 309 1.32 -11.13 -8.87
N VAL A 310 1.86 -9.93 -8.60
CA VAL A 310 1.81 -8.80 -9.54
C VAL A 310 2.45 -9.13 -10.88
N ARG A 311 1.79 -8.77 -11.99
CA ARG A 311 2.24 -9.03 -13.37
C ARG A 311 2.04 -7.78 -14.23
N PRO A 312 2.90 -6.76 -14.07
CA PRO A 312 2.80 -5.53 -14.86
C PRO A 312 2.96 -5.78 -16.37
N ASP A 313 3.70 -6.80 -16.77
CA ASP A 313 3.88 -7.21 -18.16
C ASP A 313 2.58 -7.56 -18.86
N ARG A 314 1.66 -8.24 -18.18
CA ARG A 314 0.34 -8.57 -18.76
C ARG A 314 -0.46 -7.34 -19.12
N VAL A 315 -0.37 -6.29 -18.30
CA VAL A 315 -1.06 -5.02 -18.58
C VAL A 315 -0.33 -4.25 -19.68
N ILE A 316 0.99 -4.07 -19.54
CA ILE A 316 1.78 -3.14 -20.35
C ILE A 316 2.13 -3.73 -21.72
N VAL A 317 2.52 -5.01 -21.77
CA VAL A 317 2.98 -5.66 -23.00
C VAL A 317 1.83 -6.39 -23.70
N ASP A 318 1.02 -7.13 -22.92
CA ASP A 318 -0.05 -7.95 -23.49
C ASP A 318 -1.38 -7.18 -23.61
N GLY A 319 -1.51 -6.00 -23.00
CA GLY A 319 -2.73 -5.19 -23.01
C GLY A 319 -3.90 -5.84 -22.27
N GLU A 320 -3.61 -6.71 -21.29
CA GLU A 320 -4.62 -7.39 -20.51
C GLU A 320 -5.18 -6.47 -19.39
N GLY A 321 -6.39 -6.79 -18.97
CA GLY A 321 -7.07 -6.13 -17.87
C GLY A 321 -8.01 -5.02 -18.34
N ASP A 322 -9.21 -5.03 -17.75
CA ASP A 322 -10.21 -3.96 -17.95
C ASP A 322 -10.07 -2.96 -16.79
N PRO A 323 -9.70 -1.69 -17.04
CA PRO A 323 -9.59 -0.67 -16.02
C PRO A 323 -10.96 -0.34 -15.39
N GLY A 324 -12.05 -0.56 -16.11
CA GLY A 324 -13.42 -0.37 -15.63
C GLY A 324 -13.73 1.06 -15.20
N ASP A 325 -14.74 1.20 -14.37
CA ASP A 325 -15.22 2.49 -13.86
C ASP A 325 -14.18 3.14 -12.91
N PRO A 326 -13.72 4.39 -13.21
CA PRO A 326 -12.75 5.12 -12.41
C PRO A 326 -13.19 5.41 -10.97
N ASP A 327 -14.51 5.60 -10.76
CA ASP A 327 -15.08 5.96 -9.45
C ASP A 327 -15.43 4.74 -8.59
N SER A 328 -15.33 3.53 -9.14
CA SER A 328 -15.67 2.30 -8.43
C SER A 328 -14.42 1.60 -7.93
N PRO A 329 -14.15 1.54 -6.61
CA PRO A 329 -13.02 0.79 -6.06
C PRO A 329 -13.15 -0.72 -6.39
N PRO A 330 -12.09 -1.40 -6.82
CA PRO A 330 -12.14 -2.84 -7.09
C PRO A 330 -12.28 -3.69 -5.81
N ILE A 331 -11.67 -3.22 -4.74
CA ILE A 331 -11.78 -3.69 -3.36
C ILE A 331 -12.09 -2.48 -2.46
N PHE A 332 -12.42 -2.70 -1.19
CA PHE A 332 -12.75 -1.63 -0.22
C PHE A 332 -14.00 -0.79 -0.56
N ARG A 333 -14.93 -1.30 -1.36
CA ARG A 333 -16.11 -0.54 -1.81
C ARG A 333 -16.91 0.11 -0.68
N ASP A 334 -17.24 -0.66 0.36
CA ASP A 334 -18.03 -0.17 1.48
C ASP A 334 -17.26 0.86 2.31
N TYR A 335 -15.95 0.73 2.36
CA TYR A 335 -15.09 1.67 3.05
C TYR A 335 -15.01 2.99 2.29
N GLU A 336 -14.66 2.97 1.00
CA GLU A 336 -14.54 4.20 0.19
C GLU A 336 -15.90 4.90 0.00
N ALA A 337 -17.01 4.15 -0.07
CA ALA A 337 -18.35 4.72 -0.08
C ALA A 337 -18.66 5.54 1.19
N ARG A 338 -18.12 5.15 2.34
CA ARG A 338 -18.24 5.92 3.59
C ARG A 338 -17.36 7.18 3.61
N LEU A 339 -16.28 7.20 2.82
CA LEU A 339 -15.38 8.35 2.72
C LEU A 339 -15.91 9.41 1.77
N SER A 340 -16.70 9.03 0.77
CA SER A 340 -17.33 9.97 -0.16
C SER A 340 -18.45 10.73 0.55
N PRO A 341 -18.53 12.07 0.39
CA PRO A 341 -19.71 12.79 0.89
C PRO A 341 -20.96 12.24 0.17
N PRO A 342 -22.11 12.17 0.87
CA PRO A 342 -23.35 11.79 0.21
C PRO A 342 -23.58 12.71 -0.99
N ALA A 343 -23.87 12.12 -2.15
CA ALA A 343 -24.17 12.89 -3.37
C ALA A 343 -25.24 13.92 -3.02
N THR A 344 -24.92 15.20 -3.19
CA THR A 344 -25.91 16.27 -3.07
C THR A 344 -26.99 15.93 -4.10
N PRO A 345 -28.25 15.72 -3.71
CA PRO A 345 -29.30 15.41 -4.67
C PRO A 345 -29.32 16.55 -5.71
N SER A 346 -29.10 16.18 -6.97
CA SER A 346 -29.25 17.10 -8.09
C SER A 346 -30.64 17.76 -7.94
N PRO A 347 -30.76 19.07 -7.99
CA PRO A 347 -32.06 19.70 -7.90
C PRO A 347 -32.94 19.06 -8.98
N SER A 348 -34.06 18.48 -8.53
CA SER A 348 -35.10 18.00 -9.47
C SER A 348 -35.43 19.16 -10.40
N PRO A 349 -35.52 18.93 -11.72
CA PRO A 349 -35.98 20.02 -12.59
C PRO A 349 -37.35 20.46 -12.10
N GLU A 350 -37.42 21.74 -11.75
CA GLU A 350 -38.70 22.42 -11.46
C GLU A 350 -39.62 22.14 -12.67
N PRO A 351 -40.89 21.75 -12.45
CA PRO A 351 -41.79 21.57 -13.58
C PRO A 351 -41.96 22.92 -14.25
N GLU A 352 -41.61 23.04 -15.51
CA GLU A 352 -41.93 24.17 -16.37
C GLU A 352 -43.42 24.43 -16.25
N SER A 353 -43.79 25.58 -15.69
CA SER A 353 -45.13 26.12 -15.69
C SER A 353 -45.43 26.57 -17.12
N ASP A 354 -46.29 25.83 -17.78
CA ASP A 354 -46.89 26.16 -19.07
C ASP A 354 -47.61 27.55 -18.98
N PRO A 355 -47.29 28.50 -19.84
CA PRO A 355 -48.08 29.73 -19.94
C PRO A 355 -49.16 29.54 -21.01
N ALA A 356 -50.34 29.11 -20.63
CA ALA A 356 -51.45 29.21 -21.57
C ALA A 356 -52.79 29.54 -20.87
N ALA A 357 -53.38 30.56 -21.42
CA ALA A 357 -54.76 30.95 -21.53
C ALA A 357 -55.30 31.90 -20.45
N GLY A 358 -55.49 33.07 -20.98
CA GLY A 358 -56.11 34.25 -20.60
C GLY A 358 -57.62 34.21 -20.44
N ALA A 359 -58.10 35.38 -20.10
CA ALA A 359 -59.39 36.04 -20.25
C ALA A 359 -60.30 36.09 -19.01
N GLU A 360 -60.33 37.27 -18.52
CA GLU A 360 -61.46 38.18 -18.33
C GLU A 360 -62.33 38.06 -17.07
N SER A 361 -62.44 39.27 -16.51
CA SER A 361 -63.59 39.99 -16.03
C SER A 361 -63.95 39.89 -14.54
N GLY A 362 -63.87 41.02 -13.89
CA GLY A 362 -65.01 41.69 -13.26
C GLY A 362 -64.87 41.92 -11.75
N ALA A 363 -64.51 43.12 -11.48
CA ALA A 363 -65.18 44.05 -10.57
C ALA A 363 -65.34 43.77 -9.06
N ASP A 364 -64.88 44.75 -8.35
CA ASP A 364 -65.46 45.45 -7.17
C ASP A 364 -65.04 45.04 -5.74
N ALA A 365 -64.28 45.98 -5.22
CA ALA A 365 -64.49 46.67 -3.95
C ALA A 365 -64.48 45.85 -2.64
N GLU A 366 -63.70 46.15 -1.70
CA GLU A 366 -63.79 47.22 -0.72
C GLU A 366 -62.74 47.03 0.40
N ALA A 367 -62.33 48.12 0.91
CA ALA A 367 -61.30 48.34 1.91
C ALA A 367 -61.63 47.74 3.28
N ALA A 368 -60.56 47.37 3.98
CA ALA A 368 -60.36 47.83 5.38
C ALA A 368 -58.99 47.32 5.92
N SER A 369 -58.13 48.23 6.21
CA SER A 369 -57.05 48.17 7.20
C SER A 369 -57.58 48.87 8.48
N PRO A 370 -56.87 48.90 9.60
CA PRO A 370 -55.90 48.01 10.24
C PRO A 370 -56.23 47.70 11.71
N ALA A 371 -55.50 46.86 12.37
CA ALA A 371 -55.34 46.97 13.83
C ALA A 371 -54.01 46.38 14.28
N GLU A 372 -53.21 47.24 14.85
CA GLU A 372 -52.04 46.99 15.69
C GLU A 372 -52.42 46.29 16.99
N SER A 373 -51.48 45.48 17.50
CA SER A 373 -51.25 45.26 18.94
C SER A 373 -50.02 44.37 19.06
N SER A 374 -48.80 44.84 19.29
CA SER A 374 -48.11 45.15 20.54
C SER A 374 -48.25 44.07 21.60
N GLY A 375 -47.10 43.45 21.92
CA GLY A 375 -46.96 42.55 23.05
C GLY A 375 -45.52 42.16 23.30
N ASN A 376 -44.77 42.98 23.96
CA ASN A 376 -43.51 42.81 24.66
C ASN A 376 -43.46 41.60 25.57
N GLY A 377 -42.24 41.06 25.75
CA GLY A 377 -41.93 40.17 26.87
C GLY A 377 -40.53 39.55 26.66
N SER A 378 -39.48 40.34 26.76
CA SER A 378 -38.48 40.48 27.84
C SER A 378 -37.94 39.15 28.40
N LEU A 379 -36.64 38.95 28.14
CA LEU A 379 -35.70 38.23 29.02
C LEU A 379 -35.81 38.76 30.46
N PRO A 380 -35.38 38.07 31.50
CA PRO A 380 -33.96 38.01 31.81
C PRO A 380 -33.46 36.80 32.66
N TRP A 381 -32.11 36.64 32.67
CA TRP A 381 -31.25 36.43 33.84
C TRP A 381 -31.36 35.09 34.60
N LEU A 382 -30.30 34.45 35.11
CA LEU A 382 -29.09 34.77 35.90
C LEU A 382 -28.23 33.51 35.96
N VAL A 383 -26.93 33.56 35.71
CA VAL A 383 -25.81 33.74 36.63
C VAL A 383 -25.83 32.89 37.89
N GLY A 384 -24.78 32.10 38.02
CA GLY A 384 -24.32 31.44 39.22
C GLY A 384 -23.45 30.25 38.82
N GLY A 385 -22.18 30.23 38.81
CA GLY A 385 -21.22 30.67 39.83
C GLY A 385 -20.84 29.43 40.65
N GLY A 386 -19.67 28.84 40.36
CA GLY A 386 -19.18 27.72 41.15
C GLY A 386 -17.78 27.25 40.73
N VAL A 387 -16.80 28.09 41.02
CA VAL A 387 -15.40 27.70 41.06
C VAL A 387 -15.20 26.77 42.26
N VAL A 388 -14.75 25.54 42.03
CA VAL A 388 -14.12 24.73 43.08
C VAL A 388 -12.71 24.39 42.62
N LEU A 389 -11.77 25.14 43.13
CA LEU A 389 -10.37 24.84 43.26
C LEU A 389 -10.21 23.71 44.27
N LEU A 390 -9.59 22.61 43.87
CA LEU A 390 -8.98 21.65 44.80
C LEU A 390 -7.51 21.46 44.41
N LEU A 391 -6.69 22.22 45.15
CA LEU A 391 -5.26 21.97 45.40
C LEU A 391 -5.14 20.71 46.23
N VAL A 392 -4.44 19.70 45.79
CA VAL A 392 -3.82 18.70 46.63
C VAL A 392 -2.37 18.49 46.22
N ALA A 393 -1.60 19.03 47.02
CA ALA A 393 -0.25 18.82 47.52
C ALA A 393 0.60 17.72 46.86
N VAL A 394 1.71 18.22 46.37
CA VAL A 394 2.99 17.53 46.21
C VAL A 394 3.50 17.06 47.60
N THR A 395 3.69 15.77 47.76
CA THR A 395 4.70 15.30 48.73
C THR A 395 5.49 14.19 48.02
N GLY A 396 6.76 14.50 47.90
CA GLY A 396 7.75 13.64 47.34
C GLY A 396 8.06 12.44 48.21
N TRP A 397 8.59 11.46 47.57
CA TRP A 397 9.52 10.57 48.23
C TRP A 397 10.69 10.28 47.30
N THR A 398 11.78 10.95 47.62
CA THR A 398 13.14 10.61 47.24
C THR A 398 13.65 9.50 48.16
N VAL A 399 14.57 8.73 47.60
CA VAL A 399 15.56 7.88 48.27
C VAL A 399 15.15 6.42 48.52
N TRP A 400 15.64 5.53 47.71
CA TRP A 400 16.69 4.61 48.14
C TRP A 400 17.51 4.06 46.96
N ARG A 401 18.73 4.57 46.87
CA ARG A 401 19.86 3.90 46.21
C ARG A 401 20.53 3.04 47.28
N ARG A 402 20.86 1.80 46.99
CA ARG A 402 22.19 1.15 47.12
C ARG A 402 22.09 -0.35 47.39
N ARG A 403 22.89 -1.07 46.57
CA ARG A 403 23.52 -2.39 46.81
C ARG A 403 22.58 -3.59 46.57
N ALA A 404 22.86 -4.46 45.59
CA ALA A 404 24.07 -5.20 45.36
C ALA A 404 24.28 -5.40 43.84
#